data_2df2a3cafb5ba17551625aecbbf14f41
#
_entry.id   2df2a3cafb5ba17551625aecbbf14f41
#
_cell.length_a   1.000
_cell.length_b   1.000
_cell.length_c   1.000
_cell.angle_alpha   90.00
_cell.angle_beta   90.00
_cell.angle_gamma   90.00
#
_symmetry.space_group_name_H-M   'P 1'
#
loop_
_entity.id
_entity.type
_entity.pdbx_description
1 polymer ?
#
loop_
_entity_poly.entity_id
_entity_poly.type
_entity_poly.pdbx_seq_one_letter_code
_entity_poly.pdbx_strand_id
1 'polypeptide(L)'
;MLPPSPGAALTKPKPMPETPTKILCIEDDRETAALIAEELAERGYDIHVAHDGREGFAQILRLMPDLVLSDISMPVMSGFELLEHLTALAPRFGNMPFVFLTALTDHDNELKGRQLGADDYVTKPIDFDLLDAIIKARLAGVARNKVWPKLIDLNDREVETLTWAARGKTSSEIAQILGLSKRTVDFHIDNARTKLGAATRTQAVIKAATGRLIDP
;
A
#
# COMPACT_ATOMS: atom_id res chain seq x y z
N MET A 1 -3.58 -30.61 -52.77
CA MET A 1 -4.34 -29.68 -51.92
C MET A 1 -4.35 -30.24 -50.51
N LEU A 2 -3.40 -29.85 -49.65
CA LEU A 2 -3.29 -30.31 -48.27
C LEU A 2 -4.19 -29.42 -47.38
N PRO A 3 -4.88 -30.01 -46.37
CA PRO A 3 -5.66 -29.22 -45.42
C PRO A 3 -4.76 -28.46 -44.43
N PRO A 4 -5.20 -27.31 -43.91
CA PRO A 4 -4.43 -26.53 -42.95
C PRO A 4 -4.36 -27.22 -41.59
N SER A 5 -3.19 -27.14 -40.96
CA SER A 5 -2.92 -27.64 -39.63
C SER A 5 -3.80 -26.96 -38.54
N PRO A 6 -4.28 -27.71 -37.53
CA PRO A 6 -5.07 -27.12 -36.45
C PRO A 6 -4.19 -26.20 -35.58
N GLY A 7 -4.72 -24.98 -35.31
CA GLY A 7 -4.06 -23.97 -34.56
C GLY A 7 -3.66 -24.41 -33.14
N ALA A 8 -2.46 -24.04 -32.77
CA ALA A 8 -1.94 -24.18 -31.42
C ALA A 8 -2.85 -23.44 -30.44
N ALA A 9 -3.52 -24.17 -29.57
CA ALA A 9 -4.26 -23.60 -28.45
C ALA A 9 -3.27 -22.84 -27.55
N LEU A 10 -3.45 -21.52 -27.46
CA LEU A 10 -2.76 -20.69 -26.47
C LEU A 10 -3.16 -21.20 -25.08
N THR A 11 -2.31 -22.01 -24.49
CA THR A 11 -2.42 -22.39 -23.08
C THR A 11 -2.31 -21.11 -22.24
N LYS A 12 -3.40 -20.77 -21.55
CA LYS A 12 -3.35 -19.70 -20.53
C LYS A 12 -2.21 -20.00 -19.56
N PRO A 13 -1.35 -19.00 -19.22
CA PRO A 13 -0.29 -19.23 -18.27
C PRO A 13 -0.90 -19.72 -16.95
N LYS A 14 -0.34 -20.81 -16.40
CA LYS A 14 -0.70 -21.34 -15.09
C LYS A 14 -0.51 -20.21 -14.07
N PRO A 15 -1.51 -19.88 -13.24
CA PRO A 15 -1.33 -18.87 -12.21
C PRO A 15 -0.13 -19.28 -11.34
N MET A 16 0.83 -18.38 -11.15
CA MET A 16 1.90 -18.58 -10.19
C MET A 16 1.26 -18.73 -8.80
N PRO A 17 1.83 -19.56 -7.91
CA PRO A 17 1.32 -19.66 -6.55
C PRO A 17 1.33 -18.26 -5.94
N GLU A 18 0.16 -17.74 -5.62
CA GLU A 18 0.03 -16.48 -4.92
C GLU A 18 0.69 -16.66 -3.54
N THR A 19 1.65 -15.80 -3.22
CA THR A 19 2.20 -15.77 -1.86
C THR A 19 1.06 -15.47 -0.90
N PRO A 20 0.92 -16.23 0.20
CA PRO A 20 -0.18 -16.02 1.13
C PRO A 20 -0.15 -14.57 1.65
N THR A 21 -1.33 -13.97 1.77
CA THR A 21 -1.50 -12.61 2.30
C THR A 21 -0.99 -12.54 3.73
N LYS A 22 -0.06 -11.64 3.99
CA LYS A 22 0.58 -11.49 5.28
C LYS A 22 -0.17 -10.50 6.15
N ILE A 23 -0.65 -10.96 7.30
CA ILE A 23 -1.37 -10.15 8.28
C ILE A 23 -0.58 -10.10 9.58
N LEU A 24 -0.44 -8.92 10.17
CA LEU A 24 0.10 -8.74 11.51
C LEU A 24 -1.07 -8.47 12.47
N CYS A 25 -1.24 -9.33 13.45
CA CYS A 25 -2.15 -9.17 14.57
C CYS A 25 -1.37 -8.65 15.80
N ILE A 26 -1.82 -7.52 16.37
CA ILE A 26 -1.20 -6.89 17.54
C ILE A 26 -2.23 -6.89 18.65
N GLU A 27 -2.02 -7.73 19.64
CA GLU A 27 -2.98 -8.02 20.71
C GLU A 27 -2.21 -8.43 21.97
N ASP A 28 -2.42 -7.75 23.09
CA ASP A 28 -1.70 -8.02 24.33
C ASP A 28 -2.24 -9.25 25.08
N ASP A 29 -3.54 -9.55 24.92
CA ASP A 29 -4.11 -10.78 25.43
C ASP A 29 -3.70 -11.98 24.55
N ARG A 30 -2.87 -12.85 25.13
CA ARG A 30 -2.27 -13.97 24.40
C ARG A 30 -3.28 -15.01 23.93
N GLU A 31 -4.38 -15.21 24.67
CA GLU A 31 -5.42 -16.17 24.30
C GLU A 31 -6.20 -15.64 23.11
N THR A 32 -6.58 -14.38 23.14
CA THR A 32 -7.23 -13.69 22.00
C THR A 32 -6.34 -13.65 20.78
N ALA A 33 -5.06 -13.31 20.95
CA ALA A 33 -4.09 -13.30 19.84
C ALA A 33 -3.93 -14.69 19.19
N ALA A 34 -3.84 -15.74 20.00
CA ALA A 34 -3.72 -17.11 19.51
C ALA A 34 -4.98 -17.55 18.75
N LEU A 35 -6.16 -17.23 19.28
CA LEU A 35 -7.44 -17.54 18.64
C LEU A 35 -7.55 -16.82 17.27
N ILE A 36 -7.23 -15.53 17.20
CA ILE A 36 -7.24 -14.79 15.95
C ILE A 36 -6.27 -15.40 14.94
N ALA A 37 -5.07 -15.76 15.40
CA ALA A 37 -4.05 -16.34 14.54
C ALA A 37 -4.48 -17.70 13.96
N GLU A 38 -5.05 -18.58 14.78
CA GLU A 38 -5.55 -19.89 14.37
C GLU A 38 -6.67 -19.75 13.33
N GLU A 39 -7.69 -18.96 13.64
CA GLU A 39 -8.86 -18.76 12.78
C GLU A 39 -8.51 -18.14 11.42
N LEU A 40 -7.58 -17.19 11.39
CA LEU A 40 -7.16 -16.58 10.14
C LEU A 40 -6.17 -17.46 9.36
N ALA A 41 -5.32 -18.25 10.04
CA ALA A 41 -4.46 -19.23 9.38
C ALA A 41 -5.27 -20.34 8.69
N GLU A 42 -6.37 -20.81 9.30
CA GLU A 42 -7.30 -21.77 8.68
C GLU A 42 -7.95 -21.21 7.40
N ARG A 43 -8.11 -19.89 7.32
CA ARG A 43 -8.61 -19.19 6.13
C ARG A 43 -7.53 -18.91 5.07
N GLY A 44 -6.29 -19.35 5.30
CA GLY A 44 -5.18 -19.31 4.35
C GLY A 44 -4.32 -18.04 4.40
N TYR A 45 -4.41 -17.25 5.47
CA TYR A 45 -3.55 -16.09 5.69
C TYR A 45 -2.21 -16.48 6.34
N ASP A 46 -1.14 -15.73 6.06
CA ASP A 46 0.15 -15.82 6.76
C ASP A 46 0.14 -14.85 7.95
N ILE A 47 -0.11 -15.40 9.16
CA ILE A 47 -0.36 -14.60 10.35
C ILE A 47 0.89 -14.48 11.21
N HIS A 48 1.20 -13.25 11.57
CA HIS A 48 2.23 -12.88 12.53
C HIS A 48 1.57 -12.21 13.74
N VAL A 49 2.13 -12.39 14.93
CA VAL A 49 1.57 -11.84 16.17
C VAL A 49 2.60 -10.97 16.85
N ALA A 50 2.15 -9.86 17.42
CA ALA A 50 2.87 -9.00 18.36
C ALA A 50 1.99 -8.74 19.59
N HIS A 51 2.61 -8.47 20.73
CA HIS A 51 1.89 -8.36 22.01
C HIS A 51 1.86 -6.95 22.61
N ASP A 52 2.39 -5.97 21.91
CA ASP A 52 2.25 -4.54 22.19
C ASP A 52 2.53 -3.73 20.93
N GLY A 53 2.19 -2.44 20.97
CA GLY A 53 2.35 -1.57 19.80
C GLY A 53 3.81 -1.33 19.41
N ARG A 54 4.77 -1.41 20.35
CA ARG A 54 6.21 -1.26 20.06
C ARG A 54 6.75 -2.47 19.30
N GLU A 55 6.41 -3.67 19.75
CA GLU A 55 6.73 -4.91 19.04
C GLU A 55 6.07 -4.90 17.65
N GLY A 56 4.78 -4.52 17.60
CA GLY A 56 4.02 -4.36 16.37
C GLY A 56 4.70 -3.41 15.38
N PHE A 57 5.14 -2.23 15.83
CA PHE A 57 5.87 -1.28 15.00
C PHE A 57 7.16 -1.88 14.43
N ALA A 58 7.96 -2.54 15.25
CA ALA A 58 9.20 -3.20 14.81
C ALA A 58 8.91 -4.30 13.78
N GLN A 59 7.84 -5.09 14.00
CA GLN A 59 7.43 -6.13 13.07
C GLN A 59 6.90 -5.56 11.74
N ILE A 60 6.13 -4.46 11.76
CA ILE A 60 5.68 -3.77 10.55
C ILE A 60 6.86 -3.37 9.67
N LEU A 61 7.89 -2.76 10.25
CA LEU A 61 9.08 -2.33 9.52
C LEU A 61 9.85 -3.50 8.88
N ARG A 62 9.86 -4.66 9.54
CA ARG A 62 10.59 -5.86 9.10
C ARG A 62 9.79 -6.70 8.09
N LEU A 63 8.52 -6.94 8.39
CA LEU A 63 7.68 -7.88 7.66
C LEU A 63 6.99 -7.24 6.46
N MET A 64 6.74 -5.92 6.53
CA MET A 64 5.92 -5.20 5.55
C MET A 64 4.61 -5.95 5.27
N PRO A 65 3.74 -6.14 6.29
CA PRO A 65 2.52 -6.91 6.15
C PRO A 65 1.57 -6.25 5.14
N ASP A 66 0.68 -7.05 4.56
CA ASP A 66 -0.36 -6.57 3.65
C ASP A 66 -1.52 -5.88 4.39
N LEU A 67 -1.73 -6.21 5.68
CA LEU A 67 -2.74 -5.63 6.55
C LEU A 67 -2.33 -5.77 8.02
N VAL A 68 -2.72 -4.80 8.84
CA VAL A 68 -2.54 -4.81 10.30
C VAL A 68 -3.89 -4.88 10.99
N LEU A 69 -4.04 -5.80 11.94
CA LEU A 69 -5.08 -5.83 12.95
C LEU A 69 -4.45 -5.40 14.27
N SER A 70 -5.03 -4.44 14.97
CA SER A 70 -4.47 -3.95 16.24
C SER A 70 -5.54 -3.74 17.28
N ASP A 71 -5.35 -4.29 18.49
CA ASP A 71 -6.11 -3.78 19.62
C ASP A 71 -5.76 -2.29 19.85
N ILE A 72 -6.73 -1.57 20.39
CA ILE A 72 -6.60 -0.16 20.77
C ILE A 72 -5.85 -0.04 22.09
N SER A 73 -6.24 -0.82 23.08
CA SER A 73 -5.85 -0.66 24.48
C SER A 73 -4.78 -1.67 24.88
N MET A 74 -3.53 -1.36 24.57
CA MET A 74 -2.38 -2.22 24.87
C MET A 74 -1.36 -1.50 25.76
N PRO A 75 -0.59 -2.24 26.59
CA PRO A 75 0.51 -1.68 27.35
C PRO A 75 1.66 -1.21 26.44
N VAL A 76 2.56 -0.40 26.98
CA VAL A 76 3.78 0.13 26.33
C VAL A 76 3.48 1.12 25.21
N MET A 77 2.67 0.76 24.23
CA MET A 77 2.23 1.61 23.12
C MET A 77 0.85 1.14 22.68
N SER A 78 -0.13 2.04 22.72
CA SER A 78 -1.50 1.79 22.27
C SER A 78 -1.58 1.68 20.74
N GLY A 79 -2.68 1.08 20.24
CA GLY A 79 -2.92 1.03 18.80
C GLY A 79 -3.04 2.40 18.15
N PHE A 80 -3.53 3.41 18.87
CA PHE A 80 -3.59 4.78 18.37
C PHE A 80 -2.20 5.40 18.22
N GLU A 81 -1.34 5.27 19.22
CA GLU A 81 0.05 5.77 19.15
C GLU A 81 0.82 5.08 18.03
N LEU A 82 0.59 3.77 17.84
CA LEU A 82 1.16 3.02 16.73
C LEU A 82 0.72 3.61 15.38
N LEU A 83 -0.58 3.87 15.19
CA LEU A 83 -1.10 4.43 13.94
C LEU A 83 -0.56 5.85 13.69
N GLU A 84 -0.46 6.69 14.73
CA GLU A 84 0.18 8.02 14.63
C GLU A 84 1.63 7.92 14.14
N HIS A 85 2.42 6.99 14.68
CA HIS A 85 3.80 6.77 14.24
C HIS A 85 3.88 6.31 12.78
N LEU A 86 2.96 5.43 12.34
CA LEU A 86 2.91 4.97 10.95
C LEU A 86 2.49 6.09 10.00
N THR A 87 1.52 6.92 10.40
CA THR A 87 1.06 8.07 9.63
C THR A 87 2.17 9.11 9.44
N ALA A 88 3.00 9.32 10.46
CA ALA A 88 4.18 10.20 10.38
C ALA A 88 5.23 9.69 9.38
N LEU A 89 5.24 8.38 9.08
CA LEU A 89 6.13 7.75 8.08
C LEU A 89 5.48 7.62 6.69
N ALA A 90 4.27 8.20 6.49
CA ALA A 90 3.67 8.25 5.16
C ALA A 90 4.64 8.96 4.17
N PRO A 91 4.72 8.53 2.90
CA PRO A 91 3.82 7.63 2.18
C PRO A 91 4.13 6.13 2.27
N ARG A 92 5.16 5.70 3.02
CA ARG A 92 5.64 4.31 3.03
C ARG A 92 4.56 3.29 3.42
N PHE A 93 3.66 3.65 4.34
CA PHE A 93 2.61 2.78 4.88
C PHE A 93 1.18 3.21 4.49
N GLY A 94 1.03 4.27 3.69
CA GLY A 94 -0.28 4.83 3.34
C GLY A 94 -1.21 3.92 2.52
N ASN A 95 -0.70 2.79 2.04
CA ASN A 95 -1.50 1.77 1.33
C ASN A 95 -1.62 0.45 2.11
N MET A 96 -1.18 0.40 3.37
CA MET A 96 -1.30 -0.75 4.24
C MET A 96 -2.55 -0.57 5.11
N PRO A 97 -3.62 -1.34 4.90
CA PRO A 97 -4.83 -1.22 5.69
C PRO A 97 -4.56 -1.47 7.17
N PHE A 98 -5.15 -0.63 8.00
CA PHE A 98 -5.06 -0.70 9.45
C PHE A 98 -6.45 -0.81 10.04
N VAL A 99 -6.75 -1.95 10.68
CA VAL A 99 -8.05 -2.27 11.25
C VAL A 99 -7.93 -2.39 12.76
N PHE A 100 -8.74 -1.66 13.49
CA PHE A 100 -8.77 -1.75 14.93
C PHE A 100 -9.68 -2.89 15.43
N LEU A 101 -9.21 -3.59 16.46
CA LEU A 101 -10.02 -4.47 17.30
C LEU A 101 -10.43 -3.66 18.55
N THR A 102 -11.72 -3.57 18.87
CA THR A 102 -12.21 -2.68 19.91
C THR A 102 -13.28 -3.33 20.79
N ALA A 103 -13.32 -2.98 22.06
CA ALA A 103 -14.45 -3.31 22.91
C ALA A 103 -15.65 -2.39 22.59
N LEU A 104 -16.84 -2.89 22.65
CA LEU A 104 -18.13 -2.33 22.18
C LEU A 104 -18.52 -0.93 22.73
N THR A 105 -17.78 -0.33 23.66
CA THR A 105 -18.26 0.79 24.47
C THR A 105 -17.67 2.15 24.15
N ASP A 106 -16.87 2.30 23.08
CA ASP A 106 -16.03 3.49 22.95
C ASP A 106 -16.25 4.25 21.63
N HIS A 107 -17.41 4.92 21.55
CA HIS A 107 -17.73 5.82 20.44
C HIS A 107 -16.69 6.94 20.22
N ASP A 108 -16.09 7.42 21.33
CA ASP A 108 -15.04 8.44 21.28
C ASP A 108 -13.74 7.89 20.66
N ASN A 109 -13.41 6.64 20.91
CA ASN A 109 -12.26 5.96 20.31
C ASN A 109 -12.46 5.67 18.82
N GLU A 110 -13.67 5.35 18.38
CA GLU A 110 -13.97 5.19 16.96
C GLU A 110 -13.76 6.49 16.20
N LEU A 111 -14.25 7.61 16.73
CA LEU A 111 -14.07 8.92 16.12
C LEU A 111 -12.58 9.33 16.04
N LYS A 112 -11.84 9.10 17.11
CA LYS A 112 -10.40 9.38 17.17
C LYS A 112 -9.62 8.58 16.13
N GLY A 113 -9.85 7.29 16.04
CA GLY A 113 -9.12 6.45 15.09
C GLY A 113 -9.47 6.74 13.62
N ARG A 114 -10.72 7.10 13.31
CA ARG A 114 -11.11 7.58 11.97
C ARG A 114 -10.36 8.86 11.59
N GLN A 115 -10.17 9.78 12.55
CA GLN A 115 -9.38 11.01 12.35
C GLN A 115 -7.90 10.70 12.11
N LEU A 116 -7.37 9.63 12.71
CA LEU A 116 -5.99 9.16 12.53
C LEU A 116 -5.78 8.36 11.24
N GLY A 117 -6.86 8.01 10.53
CA GLY A 117 -6.78 7.31 9.26
C GLY A 117 -6.91 5.80 9.35
N ALA A 118 -7.51 5.25 10.40
CA ALA A 118 -7.90 3.84 10.46
C ALA A 118 -8.89 3.50 9.34
N ASP A 119 -8.68 2.34 8.71
CA ASP A 119 -9.51 1.91 7.58
C ASP A 119 -10.82 1.27 8.04
N ASP A 120 -10.79 0.56 9.18
CA ASP A 120 -11.98 -0.11 9.73
C ASP A 120 -11.86 -0.45 11.22
N TYR A 121 -12.98 -0.94 11.78
CA TYR A 121 -13.12 -1.37 13.17
C TYR A 121 -13.86 -2.69 13.25
N VAL A 122 -13.39 -3.60 14.11
CA VAL A 122 -14.05 -4.85 14.45
C VAL A 122 -14.27 -4.91 15.96
N THR A 123 -15.51 -5.08 16.37
CA THR A 123 -15.87 -5.13 17.79
C THR A 123 -15.60 -6.52 18.38
N LYS A 124 -15.11 -6.54 19.63
CA LYS A 124 -15.00 -7.75 20.43
C LYS A 124 -16.35 -8.02 21.15
N PRO A 125 -16.89 -9.27 21.21
CA PRO A 125 -16.27 -10.49 20.70
C PRO A 125 -16.23 -10.54 19.17
N ILE A 126 -15.11 -11.08 18.63
CA ILE A 126 -14.85 -11.06 17.20
C ILE A 126 -15.73 -12.06 16.47
N ASP A 127 -16.49 -11.57 15.49
CA ASP A 127 -17.12 -12.41 14.47
C ASP A 127 -16.09 -12.63 13.35
N PHE A 128 -15.56 -13.85 13.25
CA PHE A 128 -14.48 -14.16 12.30
C PHE A 128 -14.92 -14.16 10.84
N ASP A 129 -16.20 -14.38 10.54
CA ASP A 129 -16.71 -14.28 9.17
C ASP A 129 -16.80 -12.81 8.74
N LEU A 130 -17.25 -11.95 9.66
CA LEU A 130 -17.24 -10.50 9.44
C LEU A 130 -15.79 -9.97 9.31
N LEU A 131 -14.88 -10.42 10.19
CA LEU A 131 -13.46 -10.03 10.13
C LEU A 131 -12.83 -10.41 8.77
N ASP A 132 -13.05 -11.65 8.32
CA ASP A 132 -12.56 -12.12 7.02
C ASP A 132 -13.14 -11.30 5.86
N ALA A 133 -14.42 -10.96 5.90
CA ALA A 133 -15.06 -10.11 4.90
C ALA A 133 -14.44 -8.69 4.87
N ILE A 134 -14.16 -8.10 6.03
CA ILE A 134 -13.49 -6.80 6.15
C ILE A 134 -12.08 -6.87 5.60
N ILE A 135 -11.28 -7.88 5.98
CA ILE A 135 -9.91 -8.10 5.48
C ILE A 135 -9.92 -8.15 3.94
N LYS A 136 -10.76 -9.00 3.36
CA LYS A 136 -10.89 -9.13 1.90
C LYS A 136 -11.30 -7.83 1.23
N ALA A 137 -12.24 -7.08 1.81
CA ALA A 137 -12.69 -5.80 1.27
C ALA A 137 -11.57 -4.74 1.28
N ARG A 138 -10.78 -4.65 2.36
CA ARG A 138 -9.67 -3.70 2.48
C ARG A 138 -8.52 -4.06 1.54
N LEU A 139 -8.13 -5.31 1.47
CA LEU A 139 -7.11 -5.80 0.52
C LEU A 139 -7.53 -5.58 -0.94
N ALA A 140 -8.78 -5.85 -1.27
CA ALA A 140 -9.32 -5.55 -2.61
C ALA A 140 -9.34 -4.04 -2.91
N GLY A 141 -9.54 -3.19 -1.90
CA GLY A 141 -9.42 -1.74 -2.00
C GLY A 141 -8.00 -1.31 -2.38
N VAL A 142 -7.00 -1.85 -1.68
CA VAL A 142 -5.58 -1.62 -1.97
C VAL A 142 -5.21 -2.15 -3.36
N ALA A 143 -5.67 -3.35 -3.71
CA ALA A 143 -5.44 -3.93 -5.03
C ALA A 143 -6.06 -3.06 -6.13
N ARG A 144 -7.28 -2.54 -5.95
CA ARG A 144 -7.89 -1.59 -6.88
C ARG A 144 -7.09 -0.30 -7.01
N ASN A 145 -6.52 0.22 -5.91
CA ASN A 145 -5.64 1.38 -5.93
C ASN A 145 -4.28 1.07 -6.59
N LYS A 146 -3.80 -0.18 -6.52
CA LYS A 146 -2.61 -0.68 -7.22
C LYS A 146 -2.89 -0.99 -8.71
N VAL A 147 -4.09 -1.53 -9.01
CA VAL A 147 -4.53 -1.90 -10.38
C VAL A 147 -5.19 -0.71 -11.08
N TRP A 148 -5.64 0.28 -10.31
CA TRP A 148 -6.07 1.58 -10.77
C TRP A 148 -5.09 2.66 -10.27
N PRO A 149 -3.83 2.64 -10.72
CA PRO A 149 -3.28 3.92 -11.06
C PRO A 149 -4.29 4.41 -12.11
N LYS A 150 -4.88 5.58 -12.04
CA LYS A 150 -5.15 6.35 -13.27
C LYS A 150 -3.99 5.97 -14.16
N LEU A 151 -4.23 5.37 -15.34
CA LEU A 151 -3.20 5.21 -16.34
C LEU A 151 -2.65 6.62 -16.54
N ILE A 152 -1.64 6.95 -15.74
CA ILE A 152 -0.89 8.17 -15.90
C ILE A 152 -0.03 7.83 -17.09
N ASP A 153 -0.62 8.02 -18.25
CA ASP A 153 0.00 7.82 -19.54
C ASP A 153 1.03 8.94 -19.74
N LEU A 154 2.18 8.74 -19.10
CA LEU A 154 3.35 9.56 -19.38
C LEU A 154 3.90 9.10 -20.73
N ASN A 155 4.02 10.02 -21.67
CA ASN A 155 4.71 9.72 -22.92
C ASN A 155 6.23 9.58 -22.67
N ASP A 156 6.94 9.00 -23.65
CA ASP A 156 8.39 8.71 -23.55
C ASP A 156 9.20 9.95 -23.14
N ARG A 157 8.86 11.13 -23.64
CA ARG A 157 9.56 12.39 -23.33
C ARG A 157 9.29 12.87 -21.90
N GLU A 158 8.10 12.65 -21.37
CA GLU A 158 7.76 12.94 -19.97
C GLU A 158 8.50 11.98 -19.03
N VAL A 159 8.59 10.69 -19.38
CA VAL A 159 9.37 9.69 -18.63
C VAL A 159 10.86 10.07 -18.64
N GLU A 160 11.46 10.33 -19.82
CA GLU A 160 12.87 10.71 -19.93
C GLU A 160 13.19 11.97 -19.11
N THR A 161 12.39 13.02 -19.24
CA THR A 161 12.64 14.28 -18.53
C THR A 161 12.51 14.13 -17.02
N LEU A 162 11.51 13.35 -16.54
CA LEU A 162 11.35 13.05 -15.10
C LEU A 162 12.49 12.16 -14.57
N THR A 163 12.97 11.19 -15.34
CA THR A 163 14.10 10.32 -14.95
C THR A 163 15.37 11.16 -14.73
N TRP A 164 15.70 12.07 -15.64
CA TRP A 164 16.84 12.97 -15.45
C TRP A 164 16.63 13.96 -14.31
N ALA A 165 15.37 14.41 -14.10
CA ALA A 165 15.03 15.26 -12.97
C ALA A 165 15.19 14.52 -11.62
N ALA A 166 14.87 13.22 -11.57
CA ALA A 166 15.09 12.36 -10.40
C ALA A 166 16.57 12.22 -10.06
N ARG A 167 17.44 12.21 -11.08
CA ARG A 167 18.92 12.22 -10.95
C ARG A 167 19.49 13.59 -10.59
N GLY A 168 18.64 14.55 -10.21
CA GLY A 168 19.04 15.88 -9.77
C GLY A 168 19.42 16.86 -10.88
N LYS A 169 19.16 16.53 -12.17
CA LYS A 169 19.51 17.41 -13.29
C LYS A 169 18.56 18.60 -13.40
N THR A 170 19.09 19.77 -13.70
CA THR A 170 18.32 20.98 -14.02
C THR A 170 17.71 20.89 -15.42
N SER A 171 16.68 21.69 -15.72
CA SER A 171 16.07 21.70 -17.07
C SER A 171 17.08 22.08 -18.18
N SER A 172 18.09 22.89 -17.87
CA SER A 172 19.16 23.24 -18.82
C SER A 172 20.07 22.06 -19.11
N GLU A 173 20.47 21.28 -18.10
CA GLU A 173 21.27 20.07 -18.27
C GLU A 173 20.50 18.99 -19.03
N ILE A 174 19.22 18.80 -18.68
CA ILE A 174 18.34 17.84 -19.37
C ILE A 174 18.18 18.22 -20.84
N ALA A 175 18.04 19.51 -21.13
CA ALA A 175 17.97 20.01 -22.51
C ALA A 175 19.22 19.64 -23.33
N GLN A 176 20.40 19.77 -22.73
CA GLN A 176 21.67 19.37 -23.36
C GLN A 176 21.74 17.84 -23.56
N ILE A 177 21.34 17.06 -22.57
CA ILE A 177 21.38 15.58 -22.61
C ILE A 177 20.44 15.04 -23.68
N LEU A 178 19.21 15.58 -23.78
CA LEU A 178 18.18 15.09 -24.68
C LEU A 178 18.16 15.78 -26.08
N GLY A 179 19.02 16.76 -26.30
CA GLY A 179 19.05 17.53 -27.54
C GLY A 179 17.80 18.40 -27.73
N LEU A 180 17.23 18.92 -26.66
CA LEU A 180 16.01 19.71 -26.62
C LEU A 180 16.28 21.16 -26.20
N SER A 181 15.29 22.04 -26.36
CA SER A 181 15.34 23.36 -25.73
C SER A 181 14.93 23.26 -24.26
N LYS A 182 15.45 24.15 -23.38
CA LYS A 182 15.03 24.26 -22.01
C LYS A 182 13.51 24.40 -21.89
N ARG A 183 12.89 25.21 -22.76
CA ARG A 183 11.42 25.42 -22.79
C ARG A 183 10.67 24.13 -23.08
N THR A 184 11.19 23.27 -23.94
CA THR A 184 10.60 21.97 -24.26
C THR A 184 10.70 21.02 -23.07
N VAL A 185 11.81 21.01 -22.34
CA VAL A 185 11.98 20.22 -21.11
C VAL A 185 11.00 20.69 -20.04
N ASP A 186 10.90 22.00 -19.79
CA ASP A 186 9.96 22.57 -18.84
C ASP A 186 8.51 22.20 -19.20
N PHE A 187 8.14 22.24 -20.48
CA PHE A 187 6.82 21.82 -20.98
C PHE A 187 6.53 20.33 -20.67
N HIS A 188 7.47 19.42 -20.91
CA HIS A 188 7.30 18.00 -20.62
C HIS A 188 7.17 17.75 -19.11
N ILE A 189 7.98 18.44 -18.30
CA ILE A 189 7.89 18.34 -16.84
C ILE A 189 6.54 18.88 -16.32
N ASP A 190 6.02 19.98 -16.86
CA ASP A 190 4.74 20.55 -16.47
C ASP A 190 3.57 19.67 -16.88
N ASN A 191 3.62 19.07 -18.08
CA ASN A 191 2.61 18.08 -18.49
C ASN A 191 2.61 16.85 -17.58
N ALA A 192 3.78 16.28 -17.30
CA ALA A 192 3.93 15.16 -16.40
C ALA A 192 3.44 15.52 -14.99
N ARG A 193 3.78 16.71 -14.49
CA ARG A 193 3.29 17.24 -13.21
C ARG A 193 1.76 17.30 -13.15
N THR A 194 1.12 17.78 -14.21
CA THR A 194 -0.34 17.87 -14.32
C THR A 194 -0.97 16.48 -14.34
N LYS A 195 -0.43 15.55 -15.15
CA LYS A 195 -0.90 14.16 -15.22
C LYS A 195 -0.75 13.43 -13.89
N LEU A 196 0.34 13.67 -13.17
CA LEU A 196 0.62 13.11 -11.84
C LEU A 196 -0.18 13.79 -10.71
N GLY A 197 -0.91 14.87 -10.98
CA GLY A 197 -1.60 15.67 -9.96
C GLY A 197 -0.62 16.21 -8.91
N ALA A 198 0.58 16.64 -9.32
CA ALA A 198 1.62 17.16 -8.45
C ALA A 198 1.65 18.69 -8.48
N ALA A 199 1.83 19.32 -7.32
CA ALA A 199 1.93 20.78 -7.20
C ALA A 199 3.33 21.30 -7.61
N THR A 200 4.39 20.50 -7.39
CA THR A 200 5.77 20.88 -7.67
C THR A 200 6.49 19.83 -8.52
N ARG A 201 7.59 20.24 -9.18
CA ARG A 201 8.50 19.33 -9.89
C ARG A 201 9.01 18.19 -8.99
N THR A 202 9.47 18.51 -7.80
CA THR A 202 9.96 17.51 -6.83
C THR A 202 8.87 16.51 -6.47
N GLN A 203 7.65 16.99 -6.27
CA GLN A 203 6.51 16.12 -5.98
C GLN A 203 6.16 15.22 -7.17
N ALA A 204 6.28 15.72 -8.40
CA ALA A 204 6.09 14.91 -9.61
C ALA A 204 7.13 13.80 -9.72
N VAL A 205 8.41 14.09 -9.46
CA VAL A 205 9.50 13.12 -9.44
C VAL A 205 9.25 12.03 -8.39
N ILE A 206 8.89 12.43 -7.15
CA ILE A 206 8.60 11.47 -6.07
C ILE A 206 7.43 10.57 -6.47
N LYS A 207 6.32 11.13 -6.96
CA LYS A 207 5.16 10.34 -7.38
C LYS A 207 5.48 9.39 -8.54
N ALA A 208 6.26 9.83 -9.52
CA ALA A 208 6.67 9.00 -10.65
C ALA A 208 7.58 7.84 -10.21
N ALA A 209 8.55 8.08 -9.32
CA ALA A 209 9.44 7.06 -8.80
C ALA A 209 8.68 6.06 -7.89
N THR A 210 7.84 6.54 -6.98
CA THR A 210 7.02 5.69 -6.10
C THR A 210 6.02 4.85 -6.91
N GLY A 211 5.45 5.41 -7.99
CA GLY A 211 4.56 4.72 -8.91
C GLY A 211 5.28 3.81 -9.93
N ARG A 212 6.61 3.68 -9.85
CA ARG A 212 7.45 2.92 -10.81
C ARG A 212 7.22 3.32 -12.26
N LEU A 213 6.89 4.59 -12.49
CA LEU A 213 6.75 5.16 -13.82
C LEU A 213 8.10 5.61 -14.40
N ILE A 214 9.09 5.81 -13.54
CA ILE A 214 10.48 6.11 -13.86
C ILE A 214 11.42 5.25 -13.01
N ASP A 215 12.62 5.01 -13.53
CA ASP A 215 13.74 4.36 -12.81
C ASP A 215 14.86 5.43 -12.63
N PRO A 216 14.99 5.99 -11.38
CA PRO A 216 15.92 7.09 -11.12
C PRO A 216 17.40 6.71 -11.20
#